data_8f5d9544c361de80a90eabe058f65f00
#
_entry.id   8f5d9544c361de80a90eabe058f65f00
#
_cell.length_a   1.000
_cell.length_b   1.000
_cell.length_c   1.000
_cell.angle_alpha   90.00
_cell.angle_beta   90.00
_cell.angle_gamma   90.00
#
_symmetry.space_group_name_H-M   'P 1'
#
loop_
_entity.id
_entity.type
_entity.pdbx_description
1 polymer ?
#
loop_
_entity_poly.entity_id
_entity_poly.type
_entity_poly.pdbx_seq_one_letter_code
_entity_poly.pdbx_strand_id
1 'polypeptide(L)'
;INVYDIQPQIWTYEKDNRRAFVCLVGHQYMNFSHQTIETILLRGIAWAGKMKHVDVLLKKDAKLESQLRYPVGGPTRPEEAAAKIEVHPEFELSLVAAEPLINKVLNVDWDEKGRMWVVESPEYPNGLRKVNTEKWKDSGSVKPGVYERAPLDRISILSDTNGDGVMDKKQVFADKLELATSFVLHKNGVIVSA
;
A
#
# COMPACT_ATOMS: atom_id res chain seq x y z
N ILE A 1 -2.49 15.28 -18.66
CA ILE A 1 -1.06 15.06 -18.35
C ILE A 1 -0.61 13.90 -19.23
N ASN A 2 0.42 14.13 -20.06
CA ASN A 2 0.99 13.07 -20.87
C ASN A 2 1.94 12.23 -20.00
N VAL A 3 1.62 10.96 -19.81
CA VAL A 3 2.38 10.03 -18.94
C VAL A 3 3.81 9.78 -19.45
N TYR A 4 4.11 10.19 -20.67
CA TYR A 4 5.43 10.00 -21.33
C TYR A 4 6.30 11.26 -21.30
N ASP A 5 5.80 12.37 -20.76
CA ASP A 5 6.62 13.56 -20.56
C ASP A 5 7.57 13.35 -19.39
N ILE A 6 8.73 13.99 -19.46
CA ILE A 6 9.70 14.00 -18.36
C ILE A 6 9.02 14.64 -17.14
N GLN A 7 8.85 13.88 -16.07
CA GLN A 7 8.26 14.33 -14.85
C GLN A 7 9.34 14.51 -13.77
N PRO A 8 9.43 15.68 -13.12
CA PRO A 8 10.36 15.85 -12.03
C PRO A 8 10.00 14.91 -10.87
N GLN A 9 10.99 14.15 -10.38
CA GLN A 9 10.82 13.25 -9.24
C GLN A 9 11.25 13.90 -7.92
N ILE A 10 12.13 14.87 -7.99
CA ILE A 10 12.65 15.60 -6.83
C ILE A 10 12.77 17.07 -7.23
N TRP A 11 12.29 17.98 -6.39
CA TRP A 11 12.45 19.42 -6.61
C TRP A 11 12.44 20.20 -5.31
N THR A 12 12.89 21.44 -5.38
CA THR A 12 12.86 22.40 -4.29
C THR A 12 12.03 23.61 -4.68
N TYR A 13 11.45 24.25 -3.70
CA TYR A 13 10.75 25.51 -3.84
C TYR A 13 11.17 26.47 -2.71
N GLU A 14 11.52 27.70 -3.04
CA GLU A 14 11.84 28.75 -2.08
C GLU A 14 11.11 30.03 -2.45
N LYS A 15 10.36 30.59 -1.52
CA LYS A 15 9.68 31.87 -1.64
C LYS A 15 9.46 32.50 -0.27
N ASP A 16 9.64 33.81 -0.15
CA ASP A 16 9.34 34.55 1.08
C ASP A 16 9.98 33.93 2.34
N ASN A 17 11.24 33.52 2.24
CA ASN A 17 11.99 32.85 3.29
C ASN A 17 11.42 31.47 3.72
N ARG A 18 10.49 30.90 2.95
CA ARG A 18 9.95 29.55 3.14
C ARG A 18 10.60 28.59 2.14
N ARG A 19 10.90 27.40 2.60
CA ARG A 19 11.51 26.34 1.80
C ARG A 19 10.67 25.09 1.82
N ALA A 20 10.52 24.45 0.67
CA ALA A 20 9.93 23.13 0.54
C ALA A 20 10.85 22.24 -0.31
N PHE A 21 11.07 21.04 0.16
CA PHE A 21 11.72 19.98 -0.58
C PHE A 21 10.69 18.88 -0.83
N VAL A 22 10.53 18.49 -2.08
CA VAL A 22 9.57 17.46 -2.50
C VAL A 22 10.33 16.31 -3.12
N CYS A 23 10.02 15.10 -2.69
CA CYS A 23 10.58 13.87 -3.21
C CYS A 23 9.44 12.85 -3.40
N LEU A 24 9.25 12.39 -4.64
CA LEU A 24 8.26 11.37 -5.00
C LEU A 24 8.84 9.95 -4.95
N VAL A 25 10.15 9.81 -4.75
CA VAL A 25 10.86 8.54 -4.71
C VAL A 25 10.73 7.92 -3.33
N GLY A 26 9.55 7.40 -2.99
CA GLY A 26 9.30 6.94 -1.62
C GLY A 26 8.36 5.74 -1.49
N HIS A 27 7.75 5.29 -2.58
CA HIS A 27 6.76 4.21 -2.52
C HIS A 27 7.34 2.88 -2.03
N GLN A 28 8.57 2.58 -2.43
CA GLN A 28 9.25 1.35 -1.99
C GLN A 28 10.26 1.69 -0.89
N TYR A 29 10.16 1.00 0.23
CA TYR A 29 11.05 1.20 1.37
C TYR A 29 12.54 1.07 1.02
N MET A 30 12.89 0.18 0.08
CA MET A 30 14.25 0.00 -0.41
C MET A 30 14.87 1.28 -1.02
N ASN A 31 14.04 2.19 -1.52
CA ASN A 31 14.54 3.45 -2.07
C ASN A 31 15.21 4.30 -1.00
N PHE A 32 14.72 4.22 0.25
CA PHE A 32 15.29 4.98 1.37
C PHE A 32 16.64 4.45 1.86
N SER A 33 16.98 3.21 1.55
CA SER A 33 18.28 2.59 1.89
C SER A 33 19.34 2.77 0.82
N HIS A 34 18.95 3.28 -0.36
CA HIS A 34 19.94 3.59 -1.39
C HIS A 34 20.72 4.84 -0.99
N GLN A 35 22.05 4.70 -0.82
CA GLN A 35 22.93 5.74 -0.27
C GLN A 35 22.73 7.12 -0.93
N THR A 36 22.55 7.16 -2.24
CA THR A 36 22.31 8.42 -2.97
C THR A 36 20.96 9.04 -2.62
N ILE A 37 19.90 8.21 -2.55
CA ILE A 37 18.54 8.69 -2.20
C ILE A 37 18.50 9.17 -0.76
N GLU A 38 19.06 8.40 0.16
CA GLU A 38 19.20 8.80 1.57
C GLU A 38 19.92 10.14 1.70
N THR A 39 21.07 10.30 1.00
CA THR A 39 21.82 11.54 1.00
C THR A 39 20.99 12.71 0.49
N ILE A 40 20.26 12.55 -0.61
CA ILE A 40 19.39 13.58 -1.18
C ILE A 40 18.26 13.95 -0.21
N LEU A 41 17.62 12.97 0.39
CA LEU A 41 16.53 13.18 1.36
C LEU A 41 17.01 13.95 2.58
N LEU A 42 18.09 13.49 3.22
CA LEU A 42 18.64 14.13 4.41
C LEU A 42 19.11 15.57 4.13
N ARG A 43 19.75 15.79 3.00
CA ARG A 43 20.13 17.14 2.55
C ARG A 43 18.93 18.01 2.23
N GLY A 44 17.89 17.46 1.61
CA GLY A 44 16.63 18.15 1.34
C GLY A 44 15.91 18.57 2.62
N ILE A 45 15.83 17.69 3.60
CA ILE A 45 15.25 17.98 4.92
C ILE A 45 16.05 19.07 5.64
N ALA A 46 17.37 18.94 5.67
CA ALA A 46 18.23 19.91 6.31
C ALA A 46 18.16 21.31 5.62
N TRP A 47 18.11 21.34 4.29
CA TRP A 47 17.94 22.57 3.54
C TRP A 47 16.57 23.21 3.81
N ALA A 48 15.49 22.44 3.83
CA ALA A 48 14.16 22.95 4.16
C ALA A 48 14.09 23.47 5.60
N GLY A 49 14.73 22.76 6.53
CA GLY A 49 14.86 23.16 7.94
C GLY A 49 15.89 24.27 8.19
N LYS A 50 16.55 24.80 7.15
CA LYS A 50 17.60 25.84 7.24
C LYS A 50 18.76 25.48 8.17
N MET A 51 19.10 24.20 8.24
CA MET A 51 20.22 23.73 9.03
C MET A 51 21.56 24.19 8.44
N LYS A 52 22.48 24.61 9.30
CA LYS A 52 23.81 25.12 8.88
C LYS A 52 24.77 23.98 8.48
N HIS A 53 24.58 22.78 9.04
CA HIS A 53 25.45 21.61 8.82
C HIS A 53 24.61 20.42 8.40
N VAL A 54 24.57 20.15 7.11
CA VAL A 54 23.71 19.11 6.50
C VAL A 54 24.30 17.71 6.73
N ASP A 55 25.63 17.61 6.77
CA ASP A 55 26.31 16.30 6.80
C ASP A 55 26.28 15.61 8.18
N VAL A 56 25.81 16.31 9.23
CA VAL A 56 25.61 15.74 10.58
C VAL A 56 24.55 14.63 10.59
N LEU A 57 23.60 14.68 9.64
CA LEU A 57 22.52 13.69 9.52
C LEU A 57 22.96 12.44 8.75
N LEU A 58 24.10 12.49 8.05
CA LEU A 58 24.59 11.37 7.25
C LEU A 58 25.35 10.39 8.15
N LYS A 59 24.70 9.33 8.58
CA LYS A 59 25.37 8.22 9.27
C LYS A 59 26.15 7.39 8.26
N LYS A 60 27.42 7.19 8.51
CA LYS A 60 28.30 6.28 7.72
C LYS A 60 28.13 4.82 8.15
N ASP A 61 26.92 4.33 8.35
CA ASP A 61 26.72 3.00 8.91
C ASP A 61 26.27 2.01 7.82
N ALA A 62 27.23 1.17 7.36
CA ALA A 62 27.01 0.14 6.37
C ALA A 62 26.10 -1.03 6.86
N LYS A 63 25.73 -1.07 8.14
CA LYS A 63 24.89 -2.13 8.71
C LYS A 63 23.42 -2.01 8.35
N LEU A 64 22.95 -0.82 7.95
CA LEU A 64 21.53 -0.60 7.64
C LEU A 64 21.09 -1.34 6.37
N GLU A 65 21.96 -1.46 5.36
CA GLU A 65 21.63 -2.16 4.11
C GLU A 65 21.32 -3.65 4.29
N SER A 66 21.91 -4.30 5.28
CA SER A 66 21.66 -5.73 5.52
C SER A 66 20.34 -6.00 6.22
N GLN A 67 19.78 -5.02 6.92
CA GLN A 67 18.51 -5.13 7.65
C GLN A 67 17.29 -4.82 6.78
N LEU A 68 17.49 -4.20 5.63
CA LEU A 68 16.42 -3.72 4.75
C LEU A 68 16.11 -4.66 3.59
N ARG A 69 16.72 -5.85 3.55
CA ARG A 69 16.37 -6.87 2.56
C ARG A 69 15.02 -7.49 2.89
N TYR A 70 14.21 -7.71 1.85
CA TYR A 70 13.02 -8.54 2.00
C TYR A 70 13.37 -9.86 2.68
N PRO A 71 12.58 -10.31 3.65
CA PRO A 71 12.83 -11.58 4.30
C PRO A 71 12.89 -12.69 3.25
N VAL A 72 13.97 -13.45 3.27
CA VAL A 72 14.13 -14.64 2.44
C VAL A 72 13.15 -15.67 2.99
N GLY A 73 12.19 -16.14 2.17
CA GLY A 73 11.24 -17.17 2.60
C GLY A 73 9.77 -16.88 2.33
N GLY A 74 9.45 -15.73 1.72
CA GLY A 74 8.06 -15.38 1.38
C GLY A 74 7.30 -14.69 2.52
N PRO A 75 5.97 -14.56 2.40
CA PRO A 75 5.15 -13.90 3.39
C PRO A 75 5.13 -14.67 4.72
N THR A 76 5.13 -13.95 5.82
CA THR A 76 4.98 -14.53 7.16
C THR A 76 3.59 -15.12 7.32
N ARG A 77 3.48 -16.27 7.96
CA ARG A 77 2.19 -16.86 8.29
C ARG A 77 1.41 -15.97 9.25
N PRO A 78 0.07 -15.93 9.17
CA PRO A 78 -0.74 -15.07 10.02
C PRO A 78 -0.47 -15.24 11.52
N GLU A 79 -0.33 -16.48 11.97
CA GLU A 79 -0.10 -16.83 13.37
C GLU A 79 1.29 -16.36 13.85
N GLU A 80 2.28 -16.38 12.97
CA GLU A 80 3.64 -15.90 13.24
C GLU A 80 3.73 -14.37 13.14
N ALA A 81 2.86 -13.73 12.36
CA ALA A 81 2.87 -12.29 12.16
C ALA A 81 2.49 -11.55 13.45
N ALA A 82 1.48 -12.04 14.17
CA ALA A 82 1.06 -11.46 15.44
C ALA A 82 2.20 -11.42 16.47
N ALA A 83 3.01 -12.47 16.54
CA ALA A 83 4.15 -12.55 17.47
C ALA A 83 5.29 -11.57 17.13
N LYS A 84 5.31 -11.01 15.94
CA LYS A 84 6.33 -10.03 15.48
C LYS A 84 5.89 -8.58 15.63
N ILE A 85 4.63 -8.33 16.01
CA ILE A 85 4.07 -6.98 16.17
C ILE A 85 4.21 -6.59 17.64
N GLU A 86 4.93 -5.50 17.86
CA GLU A 86 5.06 -4.88 19.18
C GLU A 86 3.79 -4.05 19.46
N VAL A 87 3.09 -4.36 20.53
CA VAL A 87 1.85 -3.70 20.94
C VAL A 87 2.08 -3.01 22.29
N HIS A 88 1.50 -1.83 22.46
CA HIS A 88 1.53 -1.14 23.75
C HIS A 88 0.90 -2.03 24.84
N PRO A 89 1.44 -2.05 26.08
CA PRO A 89 0.99 -2.95 27.15
C PRO A 89 -0.50 -2.88 27.53
N GLU A 90 -1.16 -1.77 27.21
CA GLU A 90 -2.60 -1.59 27.46
C GLU A 90 -3.49 -2.15 26.33
N PHE A 91 -2.90 -2.66 25.25
CA PHE A 91 -3.64 -3.23 24.12
C PHE A 91 -3.31 -4.69 23.91
N GLU A 92 -4.28 -5.44 23.45
CA GLU A 92 -4.13 -6.81 23.00
C GLU A 92 -4.28 -6.90 21.48
N LEU A 93 -3.45 -7.71 20.85
CA LEU A 93 -3.52 -7.98 19.42
C LEU A 93 -4.12 -9.36 19.19
N SER A 94 -5.22 -9.41 18.43
CA SER A 94 -5.86 -10.64 18.02
C SER A 94 -5.95 -10.74 16.50
N LEU A 95 -5.86 -11.96 15.98
CA LEU A 95 -6.06 -12.24 14.56
C LEU A 95 -7.56 -12.39 14.31
N VAL A 96 -8.14 -11.48 13.53
CA VAL A 96 -9.58 -11.48 13.23
C VAL A 96 -9.90 -12.24 11.95
N ALA A 97 -9.07 -12.09 10.91
CA ALA A 97 -9.24 -12.79 9.64
C ALA A 97 -7.89 -12.84 8.89
N ALA A 98 -7.70 -13.90 8.10
CA ALA A 98 -6.51 -14.07 7.29
C ALA A 98 -6.83 -14.79 5.97
N GLU A 99 -5.85 -14.85 5.08
CA GLU A 99 -5.92 -15.70 3.89
C GLU A 99 -6.02 -17.19 4.28
N PRO A 100 -6.80 -18.00 3.60
CA PRO A 100 -7.49 -17.72 2.33
C PRO A 100 -8.91 -17.14 2.46
N LEU A 101 -9.40 -16.86 3.66
CA LEU A 101 -10.75 -16.33 3.86
C LEU A 101 -10.90 -14.95 3.19
N ILE A 102 -9.89 -14.10 3.33
CA ILE A 102 -9.79 -12.79 2.69
C ILE A 102 -8.58 -12.73 1.78
N ASN A 103 -8.57 -11.79 0.83
CA ASN A 103 -7.43 -11.59 -0.06
C ASN A 103 -7.25 -10.10 -0.37
N LYS A 104 -6.05 -9.57 -0.09
CA LYS A 104 -5.63 -8.22 -0.44
C LYS A 104 -6.67 -7.15 -0.07
N VAL A 105 -6.94 -7.05 1.20
CA VAL A 105 -7.92 -6.12 1.78
C VAL A 105 -7.38 -4.69 1.72
N LEU A 106 -8.18 -3.76 1.21
CA LEU A 106 -7.86 -2.33 1.15
C LEU A 106 -8.67 -1.49 2.13
N ASN A 107 -9.89 -1.91 2.46
CA ASN A 107 -10.73 -1.20 3.41
C ASN A 107 -11.55 -2.18 4.25
N VAL A 108 -11.77 -1.84 5.50
CA VAL A 108 -12.55 -2.61 6.48
C VAL A 108 -13.47 -1.69 7.23
N ASP A 109 -14.72 -2.13 7.46
CA ASP A 109 -15.68 -1.45 8.33
C ASP A 109 -16.59 -2.49 9.00
N TRP A 110 -17.29 -2.12 10.06
CA TRP A 110 -18.23 -2.99 10.77
C TRP A 110 -19.65 -2.42 10.72
N ASP A 111 -20.59 -3.30 10.50
CA ASP A 111 -22.01 -2.93 10.59
C ASP A 111 -22.55 -3.04 12.03
N GLU A 112 -23.78 -2.59 12.21
CA GLU A 112 -24.48 -2.60 13.50
C GLU A 112 -24.69 -4.01 14.08
N LYS A 113 -24.51 -5.06 13.28
CA LYS A 113 -24.61 -6.47 13.69
C LYS A 113 -23.26 -7.07 14.04
N GLY A 114 -22.18 -6.28 14.04
CA GLY A 114 -20.82 -6.75 14.28
C GLY A 114 -20.21 -7.56 13.14
N ARG A 115 -20.79 -7.53 11.94
CA ARG A 115 -20.21 -8.19 10.78
C ARG A 115 -19.15 -7.30 10.16
N MET A 116 -18.05 -7.89 9.78
CA MET A 116 -16.92 -7.18 9.15
C MET A 116 -17.14 -7.10 7.63
N TRP A 117 -17.17 -5.91 7.12
CA TRP A 117 -17.24 -5.63 5.69
C TRP A 117 -15.84 -5.31 5.17
N VAL A 118 -15.46 -5.92 4.05
CA VAL A 118 -14.11 -5.76 3.48
C VAL A 118 -14.18 -5.51 1.98
N VAL A 119 -13.34 -4.59 1.50
CA VAL A 119 -13.00 -4.50 0.08
C VAL A 119 -11.79 -5.37 -0.15
N GLU A 120 -11.94 -6.37 -0.98
CA GLU A 120 -10.86 -7.20 -1.49
C GLU A 120 -10.53 -6.77 -2.92
N SER A 121 -9.30 -6.29 -3.16
CA SER A 121 -8.87 -5.80 -4.47
C SER A 121 -7.59 -6.51 -4.94
N PRO A 122 -7.73 -7.79 -5.37
CA PRO A 122 -6.59 -8.57 -5.89
C PRO A 122 -5.87 -7.88 -7.06
N GLU A 123 -6.57 -7.03 -7.80
CA GLU A 123 -6.03 -6.34 -8.98
C GLU A 123 -5.37 -5.00 -8.71
N TYR A 124 -5.53 -4.47 -7.49
CA TYR A 124 -4.86 -3.23 -7.10
C TYR A 124 -3.32 -3.33 -7.25
N PRO A 125 -2.60 -2.33 -7.75
CA PRO A 125 -3.08 -0.99 -8.16
C PRO A 125 -3.41 -0.89 -9.66
N ASN A 126 -3.32 -1.96 -10.42
CA ASN A 126 -3.30 -1.90 -11.88
C ASN A 126 -4.68 -2.02 -12.55
N GLY A 127 -5.62 -2.77 -11.94
CA GLY A 127 -6.94 -3.06 -12.52
C GLY A 127 -6.85 -3.83 -13.84
N LEU A 128 -7.98 -3.90 -14.55
CA LEU A 128 -8.07 -4.44 -15.91
C LEU A 128 -7.69 -3.34 -16.93
N ARG A 129 -6.42 -3.03 -17.06
CA ARG A 129 -5.98 -2.05 -18.04
C ARG A 129 -6.13 -2.60 -19.47
N LYS A 130 -6.94 -1.95 -20.27
CA LYS A 130 -6.84 -2.03 -21.74
C LYS A 130 -5.54 -1.34 -22.15
N VAL A 131 -4.47 -2.09 -22.28
CA VAL A 131 -3.21 -1.54 -22.76
C VAL A 131 -3.32 -1.38 -24.28
N ASN A 132 -3.09 -0.16 -24.77
CA ASN A 132 -2.92 0.06 -26.19
C ASN A 132 -1.59 -0.61 -26.62
N THR A 133 -1.70 -1.82 -27.15
CA THR A 133 -0.56 -2.69 -27.51
C THR A 133 0.35 -2.08 -28.57
N GLU A 134 -0.10 -1.09 -29.34
CA GLU A 134 0.72 -0.47 -30.38
C GLU A 134 1.81 0.45 -29.83
N LYS A 135 1.52 1.16 -28.73
CA LYS A 135 2.48 2.06 -28.08
C LYS A 135 3.57 1.35 -27.26
N TRP A 136 3.40 0.07 -26.96
CA TRP A 136 4.33 -0.70 -26.11
C TRP A 136 5.32 -1.56 -26.92
N LYS A 137 5.18 -1.62 -28.24
CA LYS A 137 6.05 -2.42 -29.10
C LYS A 137 7.53 -2.04 -29.02
N ASP A 138 7.82 -0.79 -28.69
CA ASP A 138 9.19 -0.26 -28.74
C ASP A 138 9.86 -0.15 -27.36
N SER A 139 9.17 -0.44 -26.27
CA SER A 139 9.69 -0.18 -24.91
C SER A 139 10.48 -1.32 -24.27
N GLY A 140 10.55 -2.49 -24.90
CA GLY A 140 11.21 -3.68 -24.33
C GLY A 140 10.56 -4.22 -23.05
N SER A 141 9.47 -3.60 -22.59
CA SER A 141 8.74 -3.99 -21.39
C SER A 141 7.87 -5.22 -21.65
N VAL A 142 7.66 -6.02 -20.62
CA VAL A 142 6.76 -7.19 -20.67
C VAL A 142 5.40 -6.73 -21.17
N LYS A 143 4.90 -7.36 -22.25
CA LYS A 143 3.56 -7.08 -22.79
C LYS A 143 2.55 -7.29 -21.68
N PRO A 144 1.82 -6.25 -21.25
CA PRO A 144 0.67 -6.47 -20.38
C PRO A 144 -0.33 -7.33 -21.14
N GLY A 145 -0.75 -8.44 -20.58
CA GLY A 145 -1.75 -9.30 -21.19
C GLY A 145 -3.04 -8.52 -21.41
N VAL A 146 -3.69 -8.74 -22.54
CA VAL A 146 -5.09 -8.36 -22.70
C VAL A 146 -5.89 -9.36 -21.86
N TYR A 147 -6.38 -8.90 -20.70
CA TYR A 147 -7.17 -9.78 -19.83
C TYR A 147 -8.62 -9.78 -20.32
N GLU A 148 -8.99 -10.81 -21.07
CA GLU A 148 -10.39 -11.10 -21.44
C GLU A 148 -11.12 -11.80 -20.28
N ARG A 149 -11.06 -11.25 -19.08
CA ARG A 149 -11.76 -11.79 -17.91
C ARG A 149 -12.51 -10.70 -17.17
N ALA A 150 -13.50 -11.12 -16.40
CA ALA A 150 -14.19 -10.22 -15.49
C ALA A 150 -13.24 -9.69 -14.40
N PRO A 151 -13.45 -8.47 -13.91
CA PRO A 151 -12.75 -7.95 -12.73
C PRO A 151 -12.91 -8.88 -11.52
N LEU A 152 -11.91 -8.89 -10.64
CA LEU A 152 -11.87 -9.80 -9.48
C LEU A 152 -12.13 -9.11 -8.15
N ASP A 153 -12.17 -7.78 -8.15
CA ASP A 153 -12.40 -7.03 -6.92
C ASP A 153 -13.84 -7.23 -6.44
N ARG A 154 -13.99 -7.22 -5.13
CA ARG A 154 -15.28 -7.53 -4.51
C ARG A 154 -15.42 -6.88 -3.15
N ILE A 155 -16.66 -6.80 -2.68
CA ILE A 155 -17.00 -6.51 -1.31
C ILE A 155 -17.53 -7.78 -0.68
N SER A 156 -16.93 -8.17 0.44
CA SER A 156 -17.32 -9.34 1.21
C SER A 156 -17.79 -8.96 2.61
N ILE A 157 -18.70 -9.73 3.15
CA ILE A 157 -19.17 -9.64 4.53
C ILE A 157 -18.66 -10.87 5.26
N LEU A 158 -17.95 -10.67 6.34
CA LEU A 158 -17.45 -11.71 7.21
C LEU A 158 -18.24 -11.71 8.51
N SER A 159 -18.46 -12.89 9.05
CA SER A 159 -19.15 -13.09 10.33
C SER A 159 -18.36 -14.06 11.18
N ASP A 160 -18.33 -13.78 12.46
CA ASP A 160 -17.94 -14.72 13.50
C ASP A 160 -19.21 -15.49 13.92
N THR A 161 -19.31 -16.77 13.60
CA THR A 161 -20.53 -17.55 13.88
C THR A 161 -20.48 -18.30 15.19
N ASN A 162 -19.29 -18.47 15.77
CA ASN A 162 -19.07 -19.19 17.01
C ASN A 162 -18.76 -18.28 18.23
N GLY A 163 -18.50 -16.98 17.99
CA GLY A 163 -18.28 -15.99 19.03
C GLY A 163 -16.86 -15.99 19.62
N ASP A 164 -15.88 -16.51 18.90
CA ASP A 164 -14.49 -16.59 19.37
C ASP A 164 -13.63 -15.36 18.98
N GLY A 165 -14.21 -14.41 18.25
CA GLY A 165 -13.52 -13.20 17.78
C GLY A 165 -12.83 -13.37 16.45
N VAL A 166 -12.87 -14.57 15.84
CA VAL A 166 -12.28 -14.84 14.52
C VAL A 166 -13.39 -15.02 13.49
N MET A 167 -13.27 -14.35 12.36
CA MET A 167 -14.25 -14.48 11.28
C MET A 167 -14.12 -15.85 10.61
N ASP A 168 -15.18 -16.62 10.61
CA ASP A 168 -15.23 -17.99 10.11
C ASP A 168 -16.14 -18.18 8.90
N LYS A 169 -17.02 -17.20 8.62
CA LYS A 169 -17.97 -17.24 7.51
C LYS A 169 -17.81 -16.03 6.62
N LYS A 170 -17.80 -16.27 5.30
CA LYS A 170 -17.73 -15.25 4.27
C LYS A 170 -18.93 -15.29 3.34
N GLN A 171 -19.49 -14.14 3.06
CA GLN A 171 -20.50 -13.90 2.04
C GLN A 171 -20.03 -12.81 1.09
N VAL A 172 -19.99 -13.07 -0.21
CA VAL A 172 -19.74 -12.03 -1.20
C VAL A 172 -21.01 -11.18 -1.34
N PHE A 173 -20.89 -9.86 -1.09
CA PHE A 173 -21.97 -8.89 -1.23
C PHE A 173 -22.06 -8.36 -2.65
N ALA A 174 -20.92 -7.96 -3.22
CA ALA A 174 -20.79 -7.51 -4.60
C ALA A 174 -19.47 -8.00 -5.18
N ASP A 175 -19.48 -8.45 -6.43
CA ASP A 175 -18.28 -8.91 -7.16
C ASP A 175 -18.13 -8.21 -8.51
N LYS A 176 -17.07 -8.56 -9.22
CA LYS A 176 -16.74 -8.02 -10.55
C LYS A 176 -16.58 -6.50 -10.56
N LEU A 177 -16.10 -5.96 -9.45
CA LEU A 177 -15.73 -4.57 -9.34
C LEU A 177 -14.32 -4.37 -9.92
N GLU A 178 -14.05 -3.20 -10.48
CA GLU A 178 -12.73 -2.84 -10.99
C GLU A 178 -12.12 -1.75 -10.14
N LEU A 179 -10.94 -2.02 -9.55
CA LEU A 179 -10.23 -1.10 -8.67
C LEU A 179 -11.04 -0.56 -7.50
N ALA A 180 -11.90 -1.39 -6.92
CA ALA A 180 -12.60 -1.01 -5.70
C ALA A 180 -11.58 -0.81 -4.57
N THR A 181 -11.48 0.43 -4.07
CA THR A 181 -10.47 0.84 -3.10
C THR A 181 -11.02 1.18 -1.73
N SER A 182 -12.28 1.61 -1.68
CA SER A 182 -12.92 2.04 -0.44
C SER A 182 -14.43 1.92 -0.53
N PHE A 183 -15.09 1.91 0.62
CA PHE A 183 -16.54 1.99 0.71
C PHE A 183 -16.98 2.71 1.98
N VAL A 184 -18.24 3.10 2.01
CA VAL A 184 -18.95 3.60 3.19
C VAL A 184 -20.27 2.86 3.31
N LEU A 185 -20.56 2.35 4.50
CA LEU A 185 -21.88 1.77 4.79
C LEU A 185 -22.94 2.85 4.80
N HIS A 186 -24.03 2.64 4.06
CA HIS A 186 -25.14 3.59 4.00
C HIS A 186 -26.47 2.86 3.94
N LYS A 187 -27.33 3.06 4.94
CA LYS A 187 -28.64 2.41 5.04
C LYS A 187 -28.52 0.89 4.85
N ASN A 188 -29.10 0.36 3.77
CA ASN A 188 -29.11 -1.07 3.48
C ASN A 188 -28.08 -1.48 2.42
N GLY A 189 -27.06 -0.66 2.18
CA GLY A 189 -26.07 -0.90 1.15
C GLY A 189 -24.75 -0.20 1.42
N VAL A 190 -23.96 -0.04 0.36
CA VAL A 190 -22.66 0.61 0.39
C VAL A 190 -22.51 1.62 -0.74
N ILE A 191 -21.77 2.67 -0.50
CA ILE A 191 -21.25 3.58 -1.53
C ILE A 191 -19.79 3.19 -1.73
N VAL A 192 -19.41 2.87 -2.95
CA VAL A 192 -18.08 2.32 -3.30
C VAL A 192 -17.30 3.33 -4.13
N SER A 193 -16.01 3.47 -3.84
CA SER A 193 -15.03 4.11 -4.72
C SER A 193 -14.34 3.02 -5.55
N ALA A 194 -14.50 3.08 -6.87
CA ALA A 194 -13.92 2.14 -7.83
C ALA A 194 -13.46 2.88 -9.09
#